data_9c462c8d9189a496e10d3a0bbbeba6d9
#
_entry.id   9c462c8d9189a496e10d3a0bbbeba6d9
#
_cell.length_a   1.000
_cell.length_b   1.000
_cell.length_c   1.000
_cell.angle_alpha   90.00
_cell.angle_beta   90.00
_cell.angle_gamma   90.00
#
_symmetry.space_group_name_H-M   'P 1'
#
loop_
_entity.id
_entity.type
_entity.pdbx_description
1 polymer ?
#
loop_
_entity_poly.entity_id
_entity_poly.type
_entity_poly.pdbx_seq_one_letter_code
_entity_poly.pdbx_strand_id
1 'polypeptide(L)'
;RSFFMKKMGLGKRVLACAVSAASLLTGTTALSAVAQLSASAASTDNYAKLLQYSMYFYDANMCGDQVENAGQMTWRGNCHTNDAVKGGFHDAGDHVKFGLPAGYTASTLGWGYYEFKDSYDALGQTSHLRTITDYFAQYFKDCTTLSNGTVTNFVYQIGNADQDHAEWCAPEDQSDASRQVYQTSNGASDIAAGYAAALAVNYINFGNAEDLSYAKALYEFSIKYNKTAEDGIGEFYKSYDYYDDQAWAAGWLYLATKDNTYKTFLNTFMNASNQGKSGSSGC
;
A
#
# COMPACT_ATOMS: atom_id res chain seq x y z
N ARG A 1 -19.31 2.93 13.57
CA ARG A 1 -20.55 2.98 12.76
C ARG A 1 -20.30 2.14 11.51
N SER A 2 -20.92 0.96 11.47
CA SER A 2 -20.86 -0.01 10.37
C SER A 2 -21.49 0.60 9.11
N PHE A 3 -20.70 0.84 8.08
CA PHE A 3 -21.20 1.10 6.74
C PHE A 3 -21.40 -0.26 6.04
N PHE A 4 -22.57 -0.84 6.25
CA PHE A 4 -23.05 -1.95 5.43
C PHE A 4 -23.44 -1.38 4.05
N MET A 5 -22.57 -1.49 3.05
CA MET A 5 -23.01 -1.36 1.66
C MET A 5 -23.86 -2.58 1.31
N LYS A 6 -25.18 -2.40 1.32
CA LYS A 6 -26.14 -3.39 0.83
C LYS A 6 -25.83 -3.66 -0.64
N LYS A 7 -25.41 -4.88 -0.98
CA LYS A 7 -25.34 -5.34 -2.37
C LYS A 7 -26.69 -5.10 -3.03
N MET A 8 -26.72 -4.26 -4.05
CA MET A 8 -27.91 -4.09 -4.87
C MET A 8 -28.27 -5.41 -5.55
N GLY A 9 -29.42 -5.98 -5.23
CA GLY A 9 -29.87 -7.24 -5.79
C GLY A 9 -30.08 -7.15 -7.32
N LEU A 10 -29.98 -8.31 -7.97
CA LEU A 10 -30.11 -8.49 -9.42
C LEU A 10 -31.34 -7.77 -10.01
N GLY A 11 -32.46 -7.69 -9.26
CA GLY A 11 -33.68 -7.01 -9.67
C GLY A 11 -33.55 -5.50 -9.89
N LYS A 12 -32.65 -4.82 -9.19
CA LYS A 12 -32.40 -3.37 -9.38
C LYS A 12 -31.54 -3.09 -10.62
N ARG A 13 -30.68 -4.03 -10.99
CA ARG A 13 -29.88 -3.94 -12.24
C ARG A 13 -30.75 -4.16 -13.47
N VAL A 14 -31.71 -5.11 -13.40
CA VAL A 14 -32.69 -5.36 -14.45
C VAL A 14 -33.63 -4.16 -14.62
N LEU A 15 -34.04 -3.51 -13.52
CA LEU A 15 -34.90 -2.33 -13.58
C LEU A 15 -34.18 -1.13 -14.22
N ALA A 16 -32.88 -0.94 -13.96
CA ALA A 16 -32.09 0.11 -14.60
C ALA A 16 -31.96 -0.11 -16.11
N CYS A 17 -31.74 -1.35 -16.55
CA CYS A 17 -31.74 -1.71 -17.98
C CYS A 17 -33.12 -1.62 -18.61
N ALA A 18 -34.21 -1.98 -17.90
CA ALA A 18 -35.58 -1.90 -18.41
C ALA A 18 -36.05 -0.45 -18.58
N VAL A 19 -35.66 0.47 -17.70
CA VAL A 19 -35.96 1.91 -17.83
C VAL A 19 -35.22 2.49 -19.04
N SER A 20 -33.99 2.05 -19.32
CA SER A 20 -33.23 2.47 -20.50
C SER A 20 -33.83 1.95 -21.80
N ALA A 21 -34.43 0.75 -21.80
CA ALA A 21 -35.10 0.17 -22.99
C ALA A 21 -36.50 0.75 -23.24
N ALA A 22 -37.21 1.12 -22.17
CA ALA A 22 -38.55 1.72 -22.30
C ALA A 22 -38.52 3.17 -22.82
N SER A 23 -37.42 3.90 -22.60
CA SER A 23 -37.24 5.27 -23.09
C SER A 23 -36.97 5.37 -24.61
N LEU A 24 -36.68 4.27 -25.25
CA LEU A 24 -36.51 4.21 -26.74
C LEU A 24 -37.86 4.18 -27.49
N LEU A 25 -38.99 4.00 -26.80
CA LEU A 25 -40.32 3.87 -27.40
C LEU A 25 -41.25 5.06 -27.16
N THR A 26 -40.84 6.06 -26.36
CA THR A 26 -41.67 7.27 -26.10
C THR A 26 -40.87 8.52 -26.49
N GLY A 27 -41.37 9.17 -27.50
CA GLY A 27 -41.00 10.40 -28.19
C GLY A 27 -39.86 11.31 -27.61
N THR A 28 -39.37 12.15 -28.49
CA THR A 28 -38.19 13.02 -28.41
C THR A 28 -38.04 13.89 -27.12
N THR A 29 -39.10 14.13 -26.34
CA THR A 29 -39.08 14.91 -25.09
C THR A 29 -38.54 14.11 -23.91
N ALA A 30 -38.75 12.78 -23.86
CA ALA A 30 -38.23 11.93 -22.82
C ALA A 30 -36.72 11.64 -23.01
N LEU A 31 -36.27 11.55 -24.28
CA LEU A 31 -34.86 11.41 -24.60
C LEU A 31 -34.05 12.65 -24.18
N SER A 32 -34.61 13.84 -24.36
CA SER A 32 -33.95 15.08 -23.97
C SER A 32 -33.81 15.20 -22.44
N ALA A 33 -34.81 14.75 -21.69
CA ALA A 33 -34.76 14.75 -20.22
C ALA A 33 -33.77 13.71 -19.68
N VAL A 34 -33.70 12.52 -20.27
CA VAL A 34 -32.74 11.48 -19.87
C VAL A 34 -31.31 11.87 -20.29
N ALA A 35 -31.13 12.47 -21.45
CA ALA A 35 -29.85 13.01 -21.88
C ALA A 35 -29.40 14.20 -21.02
N GLN A 36 -30.33 15.06 -20.62
CA GLN A 36 -30.04 16.16 -19.69
C GLN A 36 -29.72 15.68 -18.27
N LEU A 37 -30.41 14.65 -17.78
CA LEU A 37 -30.09 14.01 -16.50
C LEU A 37 -28.72 13.29 -16.56
N SER A 38 -28.39 12.65 -17.67
CA SER A 38 -27.07 12.03 -17.87
C SER A 38 -25.97 13.09 -18.05
N ALA A 39 -26.25 14.19 -18.72
CA ALA A 39 -25.32 15.31 -18.87
C ALA A 39 -25.17 16.13 -17.58
N SER A 40 -26.24 16.23 -16.75
CA SER A 40 -26.18 16.85 -15.43
C SER A 40 -25.50 15.97 -14.39
N ALA A 41 -25.49 14.65 -14.61
CA ALA A 41 -24.74 13.69 -13.80
C ALA A 41 -23.30 13.47 -14.30
N ALA A 42 -22.90 14.03 -15.43
CA ALA A 42 -21.51 14.21 -15.80
C ALA A 42 -20.93 15.26 -14.85
N SER A 43 -20.48 14.82 -13.69
CA SER A 43 -19.76 15.69 -12.78
C SER A 43 -18.63 16.37 -13.54
N THR A 44 -18.35 17.63 -13.24
CA THR A 44 -17.17 18.33 -13.74
C THR A 44 -15.89 17.62 -13.31
N ASP A 45 -16.01 16.67 -12.37
CA ASP A 45 -14.91 15.91 -11.78
C ASP A 45 -14.62 14.63 -12.58
N ASN A 46 -13.41 14.55 -13.11
CA ASN A 46 -12.96 13.35 -13.83
C ASN A 46 -12.23 12.40 -12.87
N TYR A 47 -12.98 11.54 -12.18
CA TYR A 47 -12.42 10.59 -11.21
C TYR A 47 -11.46 9.56 -11.83
N ALA A 48 -11.65 9.20 -13.11
CA ALA A 48 -10.71 8.34 -13.83
C ALA A 48 -9.34 9.00 -13.95
N LYS A 49 -9.32 10.29 -14.32
CA LYS A 49 -8.11 11.09 -14.40
C LYS A 49 -7.49 11.32 -13.01
N LEU A 50 -8.33 11.53 -12.00
CA LEU A 50 -7.87 11.68 -10.62
C LEU A 50 -7.16 10.40 -10.14
N LEU A 51 -7.72 9.21 -10.40
CA LEU A 51 -7.08 7.95 -10.06
C LEU A 51 -5.72 7.80 -10.74
N GLN A 52 -5.64 8.09 -12.04
CA GLN A 52 -4.37 8.03 -12.78
C GLN A 52 -3.33 9.01 -12.20
N TYR A 53 -3.72 10.24 -11.91
CA TYR A 53 -2.81 11.23 -11.34
C TYR A 53 -2.36 10.87 -9.92
N SER A 54 -3.22 10.24 -9.14
CA SER A 54 -2.86 9.73 -7.82
C SER A 54 -1.78 8.65 -7.89
N MET A 55 -1.80 7.82 -8.94
CA MET A 55 -0.75 6.82 -9.15
C MET A 55 0.57 7.42 -9.62
N TYR A 56 0.55 8.48 -10.39
CA TYR A 56 1.77 9.22 -10.80
C TYR A 56 2.55 9.79 -9.62
N PHE A 57 1.89 10.04 -8.49
CA PHE A 57 2.58 10.39 -7.26
C PHE A 57 3.60 9.32 -6.85
N TYR A 58 3.24 8.05 -6.98
CA TYR A 58 4.14 6.94 -6.64
C TYR A 58 5.26 6.80 -7.67
N ASP A 59 4.99 6.95 -8.96
CA ASP A 59 6.06 6.99 -9.96
C ASP A 59 7.07 8.11 -9.67
N ALA A 60 6.58 9.27 -9.25
CA ALA A 60 7.42 10.41 -8.89
C ALA A 60 8.28 10.16 -7.63
N ASN A 61 7.89 9.26 -6.76
CA ASN A 61 8.61 8.91 -5.54
C ASN A 61 9.42 7.61 -5.63
N MET A 62 9.47 6.95 -6.78
CA MET A 62 10.32 5.78 -6.98
C MET A 62 11.80 6.12 -6.75
N CYS A 63 12.54 5.17 -6.19
CA CYS A 63 13.97 5.24 -5.90
C CYS A 63 14.69 4.03 -6.46
N GLY A 64 15.97 4.15 -6.76
CA GLY A 64 16.83 3.06 -7.20
C GLY A 64 17.27 3.15 -8.66
N ASP A 65 17.72 2.03 -9.21
CA ASP A 65 18.29 1.91 -10.55
C ASP A 65 17.29 1.49 -11.63
N GLN A 66 15.99 1.38 -11.27
CA GLN A 66 14.93 1.00 -12.19
C GLN A 66 13.85 2.10 -12.36
N VAL A 67 14.07 3.28 -11.83
CA VAL A 67 13.08 4.39 -11.90
C VAL A 67 12.72 4.72 -13.34
N GLU A 68 13.72 4.84 -14.22
CA GLU A 68 13.53 5.13 -15.65
C GLU A 68 12.77 4.03 -16.41
N ASN A 69 12.86 2.78 -15.93
CA ASN A 69 12.25 1.63 -16.60
C ASN A 69 10.86 1.30 -16.05
N ALA A 70 10.64 1.46 -14.73
CA ALA A 70 9.40 1.09 -14.06
C ALA A 70 8.41 2.25 -14.00
N GLY A 71 8.90 3.46 -13.74
CA GLY A 71 8.06 4.67 -13.59
C GLY A 71 7.54 5.22 -14.91
N GLN A 72 6.45 5.95 -14.84
CA GLN A 72 5.86 6.62 -16.01
C GLN A 72 6.24 8.11 -16.13
N MET A 73 7.02 8.63 -15.17
CA MET A 73 7.47 10.02 -15.16
C MET A 73 8.74 10.20 -15.97
N THR A 74 8.63 10.77 -17.18
CA THR A 74 9.77 10.96 -18.11
C THR A 74 10.82 11.96 -17.63
N TRP A 75 10.51 12.71 -16.57
CA TRP A 75 11.43 13.67 -15.95
C TRP A 75 12.16 13.12 -14.72
N ARG A 76 11.77 11.90 -14.25
CA ARG A 76 12.46 11.20 -13.20
C ARG A 76 13.58 10.34 -13.78
N GLY A 77 14.73 10.35 -13.11
CA GLY A 77 15.88 9.50 -13.37
C GLY A 77 16.14 8.50 -12.25
N ASN A 78 17.09 7.60 -12.48
CA ASN A 78 17.60 6.72 -11.44
C ASN A 78 18.31 7.54 -10.34
N CYS A 79 18.15 7.15 -9.09
CA CYS A 79 18.73 7.83 -7.94
C CYS A 79 19.07 6.83 -6.84
N HIS A 80 20.04 7.18 -5.98
CA HIS A 80 20.47 6.36 -4.84
C HIS A 80 20.81 4.90 -5.24
N THR A 81 21.48 4.75 -6.39
CA THR A 81 21.78 3.45 -7.00
C THR A 81 22.83 2.66 -6.21
N ASN A 82 23.55 3.31 -5.28
CA ASN A 82 24.52 2.71 -4.37
C ASN A 82 23.98 2.43 -2.96
N ASP A 83 22.68 2.62 -2.72
CA ASP A 83 22.06 2.14 -1.48
C ASP A 83 22.26 0.64 -1.29
N ALA A 84 22.43 0.20 -0.06
CA ALA A 84 22.62 -1.21 0.27
C ALA A 84 21.43 -2.10 -0.13
N VAL A 85 20.21 -1.55 -0.09
CA VAL A 85 19.02 -2.14 -0.69
C VAL A 85 18.49 -1.16 -1.74
N LYS A 86 18.54 -1.58 -2.99
CA LYS A 86 18.10 -0.79 -4.13
C LYS A 86 16.58 -0.79 -4.25
N GLY A 87 16.05 0.15 -5.01
CA GLY A 87 14.60 0.25 -5.19
C GLY A 87 13.88 0.92 -4.02
N GLY A 88 12.57 0.69 -3.91
CA GLY A 88 11.71 1.32 -2.93
C GLY A 88 11.25 2.72 -3.33
N PHE A 89 10.75 3.44 -2.35
CA PHE A 89 10.15 4.76 -2.56
C PHE A 89 10.62 5.74 -1.48
N HIS A 90 10.75 7.00 -1.86
CA HIS A 90 10.72 8.11 -0.92
C HIS A 90 9.26 8.31 -0.47
N ASP A 91 9.03 8.70 0.77
CA ASP A 91 7.66 8.86 1.26
C ASP A 91 7.09 10.27 1.03
N ALA A 92 7.95 11.27 0.97
CA ALA A 92 7.56 12.67 0.84
C ALA A 92 8.61 13.50 0.10
N GLY A 93 8.96 14.67 0.62
CA GLY A 93 9.88 15.62 -0.01
C GLY A 93 11.35 15.40 0.33
N ASP A 94 11.69 14.63 1.35
CA ASP A 94 13.02 14.10 1.57
C ASP A 94 13.20 12.73 0.88
N HIS A 95 14.41 12.21 0.89
CA HIS A 95 14.72 11.01 0.11
C HIS A 95 14.95 9.77 0.99
N VAL A 96 14.60 9.83 2.25
CA VAL A 96 14.64 8.65 3.16
C VAL A 96 13.64 7.59 2.68
N LYS A 97 14.05 6.35 2.77
CA LYS A 97 13.16 5.19 2.56
C LYS A 97 12.69 4.69 3.92
N PHE A 98 11.62 5.31 4.43
CA PHE A 98 10.99 4.92 5.69
C PHE A 98 10.11 3.68 5.51
N GLY A 99 10.35 2.66 6.32
CA GLY A 99 9.60 1.41 6.21
C GLY A 99 8.15 1.50 6.68
N LEU A 100 7.88 2.25 7.76
CA LEU A 100 6.52 2.34 8.31
C LEU A 100 5.51 2.90 7.31
N PRO A 101 5.69 4.11 6.75
CA PRO A 101 4.77 4.62 5.73
C PRO A 101 4.76 3.78 4.46
N ALA A 102 5.89 3.16 4.07
CA ALA A 102 5.96 2.31 2.89
C ALA A 102 5.06 1.07 3.01
N GLY A 103 5.11 0.36 4.15
CA GLY A 103 4.27 -0.81 4.40
C GLY A 103 2.78 -0.47 4.42
N TYR A 104 2.41 0.63 5.09
CA TYR A 104 1.04 1.13 5.11
C TYR A 104 0.55 1.51 3.71
N THR A 105 1.35 2.27 2.98
CA THR A 105 1.03 2.72 1.62
C THR A 105 0.81 1.53 0.68
N ALA A 106 1.75 0.61 0.60
CA ALA A 106 1.66 -0.53 -0.30
C ALA A 106 0.45 -1.42 0.02
N SER A 107 0.19 -1.67 1.32
CA SER A 107 -0.96 -2.47 1.74
C SER A 107 -2.29 -1.77 1.46
N THR A 108 -2.36 -0.45 1.61
CA THR A 108 -3.57 0.34 1.31
C THR A 108 -3.85 0.44 -0.18
N LEU A 109 -2.82 0.59 -1.02
CA LEU A 109 -2.94 0.52 -2.48
C LEU A 109 -3.45 -0.85 -2.92
N GLY A 110 -2.88 -1.91 -2.36
CA GLY A 110 -3.31 -3.28 -2.61
C GLY A 110 -4.75 -3.53 -2.18
N TRP A 111 -5.17 -2.98 -1.04
CA TRP A 111 -6.56 -3.04 -0.58
C TRP A 111 -7.50 -2.28 -1.51
N GLY A 112 -7.11 -1.10 -1.97
CA GLY A 112 -7.90 -0.34 -2.95
C GLY A 112 -8.18 -1.15 -4.23
N TYR A 113 -7.17 -1.85 -4.75
CA TYR A 113 -7.36 -2.74 -5.90
C TYR A 113 -8.23 -3.97 -5.55
N TYR A 114 -8.02 -4.59 -4.41
CA TYR A 114 -8.81 -5.74 -3.94
C TYR A 114 -10.31 -5.42 -3.90
N GLU A 115 -10.68 -4.23 -3.43
CA GLU A 115 -12.08 -3.81 -3.32
C GLU A 115 -12.68 -3.30 -4.65
N PHE A 116 -11.87 -2.66 -5.49
CA PHE A 116 -12.31 -1.93 -6.69
C PHE A 116 -11.71 -2.47 -7.99
N LYS A 117 -11.33 -3.74 -8.01
CA LYS A 117 -10.68 -4.39 -9.15
C LYS A 117 -11.36 -4.10 -10.49
N ASP A 118 -12.68 -4.27 -10.55
CA ASP A 118 -13.46 -4.04 -11.78
C ASP A 118 -13.32 -2.59 -12.30
N SER A 119 -13.16 -1.63 -11.37
CA SER A 119 -12.97 -0.21 -11.73
C SER A 119 -11.57 0.04 -12.29
N TYR A 120 -10.54 -0.53 -11.68
CA TYR A 120 -9.17 -0.45 -12.21
C TYR A 120 -9.06 -1.10 -13.59
N ASP A 121 -9.67 -2.28 -13.77
CA ASP A 121 -9.68 -2.99 -15.05
C ASP A 121 -10.42 -2.19 -16.13
N ALA A 122 -11.60 -1.64 -15.81
CA ALA A 122 -12.38 -0.82 -16.73
C ALA A 122 -11.68 0.48 -17.17
N LEU A 123 -10.83 1.04 -16.30
CA LEU A 123 -10.07 2.25 -16.57
C LEU A 123 -8.68 1.97 -17.17
N GLY A 124 -8.30 0.69 -17.35
CA GLY A 124 -7.00 0.30 -17.86
C GLY A 124 -5.83 0.62 -16.92
N GLN A 125 -6.10 0.74 -15.60
CA GLN A 125 -5.10 1.16 -14.62
C GLN A 125 -4.48 -0.01 -13.84
N THR A 126 -4.94 -1.24 -14.06
CA THR A 126 -4.47 -2.43 -13.35
C THR A 126 -2.97 -2.67 -13.53
N SER A 127 -2.46 -2.55 -14.76
CA SER A 127 -1.03 -2.78 -15.03
C SER A 127 -0.13 -1.72 -14.36
N HIS A 128 -0.58 -0.46 -14.35
CA HIS A 128 0.16 0.61 -13.70
C HIS A 128 0.20 0.41 -12.18
N LEU A 129 -0.96 0.16 -11.56
CA LEU A 129 -0.98 -0.16 -10.12
C LEU A 129 -0.11 -1.36 -9.79
N ARG A 130 -0.18 -2.43 -10.58
CA ARG A 130 0.64 -3.62 -10.39
C ARG A 130 2.14 -3.29 -10.43
N THR A 131 2.58 -2.48 -11.37
CA THR A 131 3.98 -2.04 -11.42
C THR A 131 4.39 -1.37 -10.11
N ILE A 132 3.56 -0.47 -9.58
CA ILE A 132 3.83 0.23 -8.32
C ILE A 132 3.89 -0.76 -7.15
N THR A 133 2.87 -1.63 -7.01
CA THR A 133 2.82 -2.57 -5.87
C THR A 133 3.87 -3.67 -5.96
N ASP A 134 4.20 -4.17 -7.15
CA ASP A 134 5.29 -5.13 -7.35
C ASP A 134 6.66 -4.48 -7.04
N TYR A 135 6.83 -3.18 -7.31
CA TYR A 135 8.06 -2.45 -6.97
C TYR A 135 8.24 -2.33 -5.45
N PHE A 136 7.17 -2.03 -4.71
CA PHE A 136 7.17 -2.10 -3.25
C PHE A 136 7.46 -3.52 -2.75
N ALA A 137 6.78 -4.53 -3.30
CA ALA A 137 6.92 -5.92 -2.89
C ALA A 137 8.36 -6.42 -3.09
N GLN A 138 8.98 -6.08 -4.21
CA GLN A 138 10.37 -6.44 -4.46
C GLN A 138 11.30 -5.78 -3.44
N TYR A 139 11.15 -4.48 -3.19
CA TYR A 139 11.94 -3.78 -2.19
C TYR A 139 11.80 -4.38 -0.78
N PHE A 140 10.58 -4.76 -0.38
CA PHE A 140 10.35 -5.39 0.93
C PHE A 140 11.03 -6.75 1.06
N LYS A 141 11.06 -7.52 -0.03
CA LYS A 141 11.82 -8.78 -0.07
C LYS A 141 13.31 -8.55 0.01
N ASP A 142 13.84 -7.57 -0.71
CA ASP A 142 15.26 -7.21 -0.72
C ASP A 142 15.72 -6.64 0.64
N CYS A 143 14.81 -6.02 1.40
CA CYS A 143 15.04 -5.61 2.80
C CYS A 143 15.11 -6.79 3.77
N THR A 144 14.71 -8.00 3.36
CA THR A 144 14.49 -9.14 4.27
C THR A 144 15.44 -10.29 3.96
N THR A 145 16.36 -10.57 4.87
CA THR A 145 17.23 -11.75 4.73
C THR A 145 16.57 -12.97 5.37
N LEU A 146 16.33 -14.00 4.57
CA LEU A 146 15.79 -15.27 5.02
C LEU A 146 16.88 -16.34 5.12
N SER A 147 16.81 -17.16 6.18
CA SER A 147 17.53 -18.43 6.27
C SER A 147 16.53 -19.52 6.63
N ASN A 148 16.38 -20.51 5.77
CA ASN A 148 15.41 -21.60 5.93
C ASN A 148 13.98 -21.09 6.24
N GLY A 149 13.54 -20.03 5.56
CA GLY A 149 12.22 -19.45 5.73
C GLY A 149 12.06 -18.56 6.98
N THR A 150 13.12 -18.34 7.75
CA THR A 150 13.10 -17.49 8.96
C THR A 150 13.87 -16.20 8.68
N VAL A 151 13.33 -15.05 9.11
CA VAL A 151 14.01 -13.77 9.00
C VAL A 151 15.20 -13.73 9.96
N THR A 152 16.39 -13.50 9.41
CA THR A 152 17.64 -13.38 10.17
C THR A 152 18.16 -11.95 10.25
N ASN A 153 17.76 -11.11 9.28
CA ASN A 153 18.03 -9.68 9.28
C ASN A 153 16.92 -8.94 8.52
N PHE A 154 16.59 -7.75 8.97
CA PHE A 154 15.53 -6.92 8.42
C PHE A 154 15.96 -5.46 8.37
N VAL A 155 16.05 -4.92 7.16
CA VAL A 155 16.31 -3.50 6.90
C VAL A 155 14.98 -2.75 6.94
N TYR A 156 14.83 -1.83 7.87
CA TYR A 156 13.58 -1.10 8.06
C TYR A 156 13.63 0.37 7.65
N GLN A 157 14.84 0.90 7.38
CA GLN A 157 15.02 2.26 6.85
C GLN A 157 16.36 2.40 6.16
N ILE A 158 16.41 3.23 5.11
CA ILE A 158 17.65 3.69 4.47
C ILE A 158 17.62 5.22 4.35
N GLY A 159 18.72 5.85 4.75
CA GLY A 159 18.85 7.29 4.90
C GLY A 159 18.68 7.73 6.35
N ASN A 160 19.47 8.72 6.75
CA ASN A 160 19.32 9.37 8.05
C ASN A 160 18.27 10.48 7.94
N ALA A 161 17.22 10.41 8.75
CA ALA A 161 16.07 11.28 8.65
C ALA A 161 16.42 12.77 8.78
N ASP A 162 17.21 13.14 9.79
CA ASP A 162 17.55 14.55 10.06
C ASP A 162 18.50 15.12 9.00
N GLN A 163 19.47 14.31 8.54
CA GLN A 163 20.44 14.74 7.53
C GLN A 163 19.79 14.89 6.16
N ASP A 164 18.96 13.93 5.77
CA ASP A 164 18.28 13.93 4.48
C ASP A 164 17.25 15.06 4.41
N HIS A 165 16.45 15.24 5.46
CA HIS A 165 15.45 16.30 5.55
C HIS A 165 16.05 17.72 5.54
N ALA A 166 17.31 17.87 5.88
CA ALA A 166 18.02 19.15 5.83
C ALA A 166 18.48 19.53 4.41
N GLU A 167 18.46 18.59 3.46
CA GLU A 167 18.90 18.79 2.08
C GLU A 167 17.70 18.86 1.13
N TRP A 168 17.50 20.04 0.50
CA TRP A 168 16.42 20.23 -0.47
C TRP A 168 16.97 20.22 -1.90
N CYS A 169 16.80 19.12 -2.60
CA CYS A 169 17.21 18.93 -3.99
C CYS A 169 16.32 17.92 -4.70
N ALA A 170 16.50 17.75 -6.01
CA ALA A 170 15.92 16.59 -6.70
C ALA A 170 16.68 15.31 -6.27
N PRO A 171 16.02 14.14 -6.21
CA PRO A 171 16.70 12.91 -5.79
C PRO A 171 17.87 12.53 -6.71
N GLU A 172 17.83 12.90 -7.97
CA GLU A 172 18.91 12.71 -8.95
C GLU A 172 20.14 13.59 -8.69
N ASP A 173 19.93 14.71 -8.00
CA ASP A 173 21.00 15.69 -7.67
C ASP A 173 21.62 15.42 -6.30
N GLN A 174 20.99 14.60 -5.45
CA GLN A 174 21.57 14.19 -4.19
C GLN A 174 22.74 13.23 -4.41
N SER A 175 23.69 13.23 -3.48
CA SER A 175 24.83 12.32 -3.55
C SER A 175 24.40 10.86 -3.67
N ASP A 176 24.90 10.16 -4.69
CA ASP A 176 24.67 8.71 -4.88
C ASP A 176 25.64 7.83 -4.03
N ALA A 177 26.22 8.37 -2.97
CA ALA A 177 26.97 7.56 -2.00
C ALA A 177 26.02 6.66 -1.22
N SER A 178 26.51 5.49 -0.81
CA SER A 178 25.74 4.55 0.02
C SER A 178 25.31 5.24 1.32
N ARG A 179 23.99 5.27 1.54
CA ARG A 179 23.39 5.93 2.70
C ARG A 179 23.32 5.00 3.91
N GLN A 180 23.12 5.59 5.08
CA GLN A 180 23.03 4.84 6.33
C GLN A 180 21.88 3.83 6.28
N VAL A 181 22.17 2.60 6.75
CA VAL A 181 21.20 1.50 6.81
C VAL A 181 20.81 1.26 8.25
N TYR A 182 19.52 1.22 8.51
CA TYR A 182 18.94 0.83 9.78
C TYR A 182 18.31 -0.54 9.65
N GLN A 183 18.85 -1.49 10.42
CA GLN A 183 18.48 -2.90 10.31
C GLN A 183 18.49 -3.58 11.67
N THR A 184 17.78 -4.69 11.78
CA THR A 184 17.66 -5.42 13.04
C THR A 184 17.48 -6.92 12.80
N SER A 185 17.88 -7.73 13.77
CA SER A 185 17.58 -9.16 13.85
C SER A 185 16.50 -9.49 14.90
N ASN A 186 15.99 -8.49 15.64
CA ASN A 186 15.13 -8.73 16.80
C ASN A 186 14.24 -7.53 17.17
N GLY A 187 13.76 -6.76 16.24
CA GLY A 187 12.91 -5.59 16.48
C GLY A 187 12.17 -5.12 15.25
N ALA A 188 11.70 -3.86 15.22
CA ALA A 188 10.92 -3.26 14.14
C ALA A 188 9.68 -4.10 13.76
N SER A 189 8.97 -4.59 14.78
CA SER A 189 7.80 -5.46 14.61
C SER A 189 6.63 -4.76 13.94
N ASP A 190 6.45 -3.48 14.17
CA ASP A 190 5.55 -2.57 13.50
C ASP A 190 5.78 -2.59 11.97
N ILE A 191 6.99 -2.28 11.56
CA ILE A 191 7.38 -2.20 10.14
C ILE A 191 7.34 -3.58 9.46
N ALA A 192 7.85 -4.62 10.15
CA ALA A 192 7.81 -5.99 9.63
C ALA A 192 6.37 -6.49 9.38
N ALA A 193 5.43 -6.14 10.29
CA ALA A 193 4.01 -6.43 10.10
C ALA A 193 3.42 -5.64 8.92
N GLY A 194 3.76 -4.36 8.75
CA GLY A 194 3.35 -3.56 7.61
C GLY A 194 3.79 -4.16 6.27
N TYR A 195 5.05 -4.61 6.18
CA TYR A 195 5.56 -5.32 4.98
C TYR A 195 4.85 -6.65 4.76
N ALA A 196 4.58 -7.40 5.82
CA ALA A 196 3.83 -8.66 5.74
C ALA A 196 2.41 -8.43 5.18
N ALA A 197 1.72 -7.39 5.63
CA ALA A 197 0.39 -7.01 5.13
C ALA A 197 0.43 -6.67 3.64
N ALA A 198 1.38 -5.84 3.22
CA ALA A 198 1.55 -5.43 1.83
C ALA A 198 1.84 -6.62 0.90
N LEU A 199 2.76 -7.50 1.29
CA LEU A 199 3.08 -8.72 0.53
C LEU A 199 1.92 -9.69 0.48
N ALA A 200 1.16 -9.85 1.57
CA ALA A 200 -0.02 -10.72 1.60
C ALA A 200 -1.13 -10.23 0.68
N VAL A 201 -1.44 -8.93 0.66
CA VAL A 201 -2.45 -8.38 -0.25
C VAL A 201 -1.97 -8.39 -1.70
N ASN A 202 -0.67 -8.18 -1.96
CA ASN A 202 -0.10 -8.30 -3.31
C ASN A 202 -0.23 -9.73 -3.86
N TYR A 203 0.02 -10.73 -3.01
CA TYR A 203 -0.24 -12.13 -3.35
C TYR A 203 -1.73 -12.39 -3.69
N ILE A 204 -2.67 -11.88 -2.89
CA ILE A 204 -4.10 -12.03 -3.15
C ILE A 204 -4.46 -11.44 -4.52
N ASN A 205 -3.92 -10.28 -4.85
CA ASN A 205 -4.23 -9.54 -6.06
C ASN A 205 -3.61 -10.15 -7.32
N PHE A 206 -2.36 -10.63 -7.23
CA PHE A 206 -1.55 -10.97 -8.41
C PHE A 206 -0.94 -12.36 -8.40
N GLY A 207 -1.06 -13.11 -7.30
CA GLY A 207 -0.74 -14.54 -7.25
C GLY A 207 0.74 -14.89 -7.10
N ASN A 208 1.64 -13.95 -6.76
CA ASN A 208 3.05 -14.24 -6.55
C ASN A 208 3.27 -15.02 -5.24
N ALA A 209 3.56 -16.31 -5.34
CA ALA A 209 3.73 -17.20 -4.16
C ALA A 209 4.93 -16.82 -3.28
N GLU A 210 5.95 -16.17 -3.84
CA GLU A 210 7.10 -15.68 -3.08
C GLU A 210 6.67 -14.59 -2.11
N ASP A 211 5.81 -13.66 -2.54
CA ASP A 211 5.27 -12.60 -1.69
C ASP A 211 4.57 -13.20 -0.45
N LEU A 212 3.77 -14.25 -0.63
CA LEU A 212 3.13 -14.93 0.51
C LEU A 212 4.15 -15.58 1.44
N SER A 213 5.23 -16.14 0.91
CA SER A 213 6.29 -16.78 1.71
C SER A 213 7.00 -15.75 2.59
N TYR A 214 7.37 -14.60 2.01
CA TYR A 214 7.96 -13.49 2.76
C TYR A 214 6.98 -12.87 3.75
N ALA A 215 5.71 -12.70 3.37
CA ALA A 215 4.68 -12.19 4.26
C ALA A 215 4.55 -13.02 5.54
N LYS A 216 4.53 -14.34 5.42
CA LYS A 216 4.49 -15.25 6.58
C LYS A 216 5.72 -15.11 7.45
N ALA A 217 6.92 -15.12 6.84
CA ALA A 217 8.17 -15.03 7.58
C ALA A 217 8.30 -13.70 8.35
N LEU A 218 7.94 -12.58 7.71
CA LEU A 218 7.95 -11.25 8.34
C LEU A 218 6.90 -11.14 9.46
N TYR A 219 5.73 -11.73 9.27
CA TYR A 219 4.71 -11.77 10.30
C TYR A 219 5.17 -12.57 11.53
N GLU A 220 5.75 -13.75 11.34
CA GLU A 220 6.33 -14.57 12.42
C GLU A 220 7.45 -13.82 13.14
N PHE A 221 8.29 -13.09 12.41
CA PHE A 221 9.32 -12.23 12.97
C PHE A 221 8.69 -11.12 13.83
N SER A 222 7.67 -10.44 13.34
CA SER A 222 6.98 -9.38 14.06
C SER A 222 6.41 -9.87 15.40
N ILE A 223 5.62 -10.95 15.39
CA ILE A 223 4.97 -11.47 16.62
C ILE A 223 5.95 -12.13 17.59
N LYS A 224 7.12 -12.55 17.11
CA LYS A 224 8.17 -13.13 17.95
C LYS A 224 8.85 -12.09 18.84
N TYR A 225 9.13 -10.91 18.29
CA TYR A 225 9.97 -9.93 19.00
C TYR A 225 9.18 -8.85 19.71
N ASN A 226 8.01 -8.45 19.18
CA ASN A 226 7.10 -7.50 19.81
C ASN A 226 7.81 -6.22 20.28
N LYS A 227 8.56 -5.58 19.38
CA LYS A 227 9.38 -4.41 19.65
C LYS A 227 9.34 -3.46 18.47
N THR A 228 9.01 -2.19 18.68
CA THR A 228 9.03 -1.15 17.65
C THR A 228 10.44 -0.87 17.15
N ALA A 229 10.56 -0.22 16.00
CA ALA A 229 11.83 0.34 15.55
C ALA A 229 12.24 1.50 16.48
N GLU A 230 13.51 1.53 16.91
CA GLU A 230 14.00 2.52 17.88
C GLU A 230 14.97 3.53 17.24
N ASP A 231 15.81 3.07 16.30
CA ASP A 231 16.88 3.88 15.73
C ASP A 231 16.50 4.44 14.34
N GLY A 232 17.02 5.60 13.99
CA GLY A 232 16.97 6.17 12.65
C GLY A 232 15.67 6.85 12.26
N ILE A 233 14.59 6.63 12.99
CA ILE A 233 13.26 7.16 12.70
C ILE A 233 13.15 8.64 13.03
N GLY A 234 13.93 9.11 14.01
CA GLY A 234 13.85 10.47 14.53
C GLY A 234 12.46 10.77 15.11
N GLU A 235 11.96 11.96 14.84
CA GLU A 235 10.61 12.37 15.24
C GLU A 235 9.58 12.23 14.10
N PHE A 236 9.97 11.65 12.95
CA PHE A 236 9.13 11.64 11.75
C PHE A 236 8.01 10.60 11.82
N TYR A 237 8.37 9.33 12.05
CA TYR A 237 7.43 8.18 12.00
C TYR A 237 7.57 7.28 13.23
N LYS A 238 7.62 7.89 14.41
CA LYS A 238 7.77 7.15 15.65
C LYS A 238 6.49 6.39 15.99
N SER A 239 6.58 5.06 16.00
CA SER A 239 5.51 4.20 16.51
C SER A 239 5.65 3.99 18.02
N TYR A 240 4.53 3.86 18.71
CA TYR A 240 4.48 3.61 20.16
C TYR A 240 4.07 2.18 20.50
N ASP A 241 3.49 1.46 19.55
CA ASP A 241 3.18 0.04 19.66
C ASP A 241 3.18 -0.61 18.27
N TYR A 242 2.86 -1.89 18.19
CA TYR A 242 2.90 -2.73 16.97
C TYR A 242 1.62 -3.56 16.82
N TYR A 243 0.64 -3.41 17.69
CA TYR A 243 -0.52 -4.30 17.73
C TYR A 243 -1.48 -4.08 16.58
N ASP A 244 -1.65 -2.85 16.14
CA ASP A 244 -2.51 -2.49 15.00
C ASP A 244 -1.88 -2.98 13.69
N ASP A 245 -0.57 -2.84 13.50
CA ASP A 245 0.15 -3.37 12.35
C ASP A 245 0.06 -4.90 12.30
N GLN A 246 0.27 -5.59 13.45
CA GLN A 246 0.12 -7.03 13.55
C GLN A 246 -1.31 -7.49 13.28
N ALA A 247 -2.32 -6.74 13.74
CA ALA A 247 -3.72 -7.03 13.45
C ALA A 247 -4.02 -6.86 11.95
N TRP A 248 -3.51 -5.81 11.34
CA TRP A 248 -3.64 -5.55 9.91
C TRP A 248 -3.03 -6.66 9.07
N ALA A 249 -1.80 -7.07 9.38
CA ALA A 249 -1.11 -8.18 8.71
C ALA A 249 -1.84 -9.51 8.90
N ALA A 250 -2.29 -9.81 10.13
CA ALA A 250 -3.06 -11.02 10.41
C ALA A 250 -4.36 -11.09 9.59
N GLY A 251 -5.03 -9.95 9.40
CA GLY A 251 -6.23 -9.85 8.56
C GLY A 251 -5.94 -10.25 7.11
N TRP A 252 -4.90 -9.70 6.52
CA TRP A 252 -4.51 -10.01 5.15
C TRP A 252 -3.99 -11.44 4.99
N LEU A 253 -3.20 -11.95 5.93
CA LEU A 253 -2.75 -13.34 5.93
C LEU A 253 -3.90 -14.33 6.08
N TYR A 254 -4.91 -14.01 6.90
CA TYR A 254 -6.14 -14.82 6.95
C TYR A 254 -6.87 -14.83 5.60
N LEU A 255 -7.01 -13.67 4.95
CA LEU A 255 -7.64 -13.61 3.63
C LEU A 255 -6.84 -14.39 2.57
N ALA A 256 -5.51 -14.35 2.63
CA ALA A 256 -4.62 -15.04 1.71
C ALA A 256 -4.62 -16.58 1.88
N THR A 257 -4.68 -17.05 3.14
CA THR A 257 -4.44 -18.47 3.45
C THR A 257 -5.66 -19.24 3.90
N LYS A 258 -6.68 -18.52 4.43
CA LYS A 258 -7.84 -19.09 5.16
C LYS A 258 -7.47 -19.86 6.43
N ASP A 259 -6.23 -19.69 6.92
CA ASP A 259 -5.79 -20.31 8.17
C ASP A 259 -6.35 -19.53 9.37
N ASN A 260 -7.14 -20.23 10.19
CA ASN A 260 -7.79 -19.66 11.37
C ASN A 260 -6.81 -19.20 12.46
N THR A 261 -5.55 -19.62 12.42
CA THR A 261 -4.50 -19.11 13.32
C THR A 261 -4.37 -17.59 13.18
N TYR A 262 -4.34 -17.08 11.95
CA TYR A 262 -4.28 -15.64 11.71
C TYR A 262 -5.55 -14.91 12.18
N LYS A 263 -6.72 -15.53 12.04
CA LYS A 263 -7.97 -14.97 12.57
C LYS A 263 -7.94 -14.84 14.09
N THR A 264 -7.34 -15.81 14.78
CA THR A 264 -7.15 -15.77 16.24
C THR A 264 -6.19 -14.64 16.62
N PHE A 265 -5.08 -14.50 15.92
CA PHE A 265 -4.14 -13.40 16.14
C PHE A 265 -4.78 -12.03 15.87
N LEU A 266 -5.53 -11.87 14.77
CA LEU A 266 -6.27 -10.66 14.48
C LEU A 266 -7.14 -10.23 15.68
N ASN A 267 -7.93 -11.14 16.22
CA ASN A 267 -8.79 -10.85 17.38
C ASN A 267 -7.98 -10.48 18.63
N THR A 268 -6.85 -11.16 18.85
CA THR A 268 -5.96 -10.90 19.99
C THR A 268 -5.36 -9.50 19.91
N PHE A 269 -4.79 -9.13 18.77
CA PHE A 269 -4.12 -7.85 18.59
C PHE A 269 -5.11 -6.68 18.51
N MET A 270 -6.27 -6.88 17.88
CA MET A 270 -7.35 -5.87 17.91
C MET A 270 -7.80 -5.56 19.34
N ASN A 271 -7.88 -6.56 20.20
CA ASN A 271 -8.22 -6.35 21.61
C ASN A 271 -7.09 -5.65 22.36
N ALA A 272 -5.83 -5.98 22.11
CA ALA A 272 -4.66 -5.34 22.72
C ALA A 272 -4.55 -3.87 22.29
N SER A 273 -4.68 -3.57 20.99
CA SER A 273 -4.70 -2.21 20.47
C SER A 273 -5.84 -1.36 21.08
N ASN A 274 -7.02 -1.94 21.26
CA ASN A 274 -8.14 -1.25 21.88
C ASN A 274 -7.94 -1.00 23.39
N GLN A 275 -7.20 -1.86 24.09
CA GLN A 275 -6.90 -1.67 25.51
C GLN A 275 -5.86 -0.57 25.72
N GLY A 276 -4.88 -0.43 24.83
CA GLY A 276 -3.90 0.66 24.87
C GLY A 276 -4.53 2.05 24.67
N LYS A 277 -5.67 2.12 24.00
CA LYS A 277 -6.41 3.38 23.76
C LYS A 277 -7.26 3.87 24.92
N SER A 278 -7.41 3.11 26.00
CA SER A 278 -8.18 3.54 27.17
C SER A 278 -7.54 4.69 27.99
N GLY A 279 -6.38 5.17 27.56
CA GLY A 279 -5.64 6.24 28.24
C GLY A 279 -5.09 7.37 27.36
N SER A 280 -5.21 7.34 26.03
CA SER A 280 -4.78 8.46 25.18
C SER A 280 -5.86 8.83 24.16
N SER A 281 -6.38 10.03 24.33
CA SER A 281 -7.14 10.75 23.32
C SER A 281 -6.19 11.15 22.19
N GLY A 282 -6.10 10.38 21.12
CA GLY A 282 -5.24 10.79 20.05
C GLY A 282 -5.35 9.87 18.84
N CYS A 283 -6.26 10.18 17.95
CA CYS A 283 -6.13 10.21 16.49
C CYS A 283 -7.09 11.23 15.98
#